data_ce1aacbbdd9a9ecda0450cbf3c558e66
#
_entry.id   ce1aacbbdd9a9ecda0450cbf3c558e66
#
_cell.length_a   1.000
_cell.length_b   1.000
_cell.length_c   1.000
_cell.angle_alpha   90.00
_cell.angle_beta   90.00
_cell.angle_gamma   90.00
#
_symmetry.space_group_name_H-M   'P 1'
#
loop_
_entity.id
_entity.type
_entity.pdbx_description
1 polymer ?
#
loop_
_entity_poly.entity_id
_entity_poly.type
_entity_poly.pdbx_seq_one_letter_code
_entity_poly.pdbx_strand_id
1 'polypeptide(L)'
;MSSYTISVSDPWFDHLRQGSKRYEGRLYRGLPIYMRRGDTLTIYRETPDSKETNSFSCIIEDVLRFETFEESMKTLPLDQILPGIKSISEGIKIYETFAKVTTQKQFGVCLIQV
;
A
#
# COMPACT_ATOMS: atom_id res chain seq x y z
N MET A 1 -5.91 17.59 11.36
CA MET A 1 -5.40 16.47 10.59
C MET A 1 -5.95 15.17 11.13
N SER A 2 -6.23 14.23 10.25
CA SER A 2 -6.83 12.96 10.64
C SER A 2 -5.77 11.88 10.86
N SER A 3 -6.19 10.82 11.54
CA SER A 3 -5.34 9.66 11.80
C SER A 3 -6.07 8.41 11.32
N TYR A 4 -5.33 7.50 10.71
CA TYR A 4 -5.88 6.25 10.17
C TYR A 4 -5.01 5.08 10.61
N THR A 5 -5.61 3.90 10.64
CA THR A 5 -4.93 2.66 11.01
C THR A 5 -5.17 1.62 9.94
N ILE A 6 -4.10 0.97 9.48
CA ILE A 6 -4.18 -0.13 8.52
C ILE A 6 -3.31 -1.30 8.98
N SER A 7 -3.59 -2.48 8.44
CA SER A 7 -2.77 -3.67 8.66
C SER A 7 -2.03 -4.02 7.38
N VAL A 8 -0.79 -4.44 7.51
CA VAL A 8 0.06 -4.84 6.37
C VAL A 8 0.75 -6.16 6.69
N SER A 9 0.72 -7.08 5.73
CA SER A 9 1.35 -8.40 5.88
C SER A 9 2.87 -8.34 5.65
N ASP A 10 3.57 -9.37 6.13
CA ASP A 10 4.98 -9.57 5.81
C ASP A 10 5.14 -10.03 4.34
N PRO A 11 6.24 -9.68 3.69
CA PRO A 11 7.38 -8.93 4.22
C PRO A 11 7.21 -7.41 4.15
N TRP A 12 6.07 -6.94 3.69
CA TRP A 12 5.84 -5.52 3.36
C TRP A 12 5.84 -4.62 4.58
N PHE A 13 5.37 -5.14 5.73
CA PHE A 13 5.39 -4.38 6.97
C PHE A 13 6.81 -3.92 7.34
N ASP A 14 7.78 -4.84 7.31
CA ASP A 14 9.16 -4.51 7.66
C ASP A 14 9.76 -3.53 6.65
N HIS A 15 9.46 -3.70 5.36
CA HIS A 15 9.94 -2.78 4.33
C HIS A 15 9.38 -1.37 4.51
N LEU A 16 8.12 -1.24 4.90
CA LEU A 16 7.52 0.07 5.20
C LEU A 16 8.19 0.70 6.41
N ARG A 17 8.38 -0.08 7.48
CA ARG A 17 9.01 0.41 8.71
C ARG A 17 10.45 0.86 8.48
N GLN A 18 11.19 0.13 7.66
CA GLN A 18 12.59 0.42 7.36
C GLN A 18 12.77 1.53 6.32
N GLY A 19 11.72 1.89 5.60
CA GLY A 19 11.76 2.92 4.58
C GLY A 19 12.15 2.44 3.19
N SER A 20 12.39 1.15 2.99
CA SER A 20 12.66 0.60 1.65
C SER A 20 11.42 0.56 0.78
N LYS A 21 10.24 0.36 1.39
CA LYS A 21 8.96 0.49 0.71
C LYS A 21 8.39 1.87 1.04
N ARG A 22 8.18 2.68 0.01
CA ARG A 22 7.68 4.05 0.16
C ARG A 22 6.23 4.20 -0.24
N TYR A 23 5.62 3.18 -0.82
CA TYR A 23 4.25 3.23 -1.33
C TYR A 23 3.49 1.99 -0.89
N GLU A 24 2.33 2.20 -0.27
CA GLU A 24 1.41 1.11 0.09
C GLU A 24 0.22 1.15 -0.86
N GLY A 25 0.02 0.07 -1.61
CA GLY A 25 -1.04 -0.03 -2.60
C GLY A 25 -2.34 -0.52 -1.99
N ARG A 26 -3.43 0.18 -2.27
CA ARG A 26 -4.78 -0.17 -1.80
C ARG A 26 -5.81 0.09 -2.89
N LEU A 27 -6.95 -0.62 -2.83
CA LEU A 27 -8.10 -0.22 -3.63
C LEU A 27 -8.58 1.15 -3.16
N TYR A 28 -9.01 1.99 -4.10
CA TYR A 28 -9.48 3.32 -3.77
C TYR A 28 -10.93 3.27 -3.30
N ARG A 29 -11.14 2.65 -2.14
CA ARG A 29 -12.43 2.57 -1.45
C ARG A 29 -12.19 2.46 0.05
N GLY A 30 -13.18 2.81 0.86
CA GLY A 30 -13.05 2.79 2.31
C GLY A 30 -12.12 3.91 2.79
N LEU A 31 -11.25 3.60 3.76
CA LEU A 31 -10.38 4.60 4.37
C LEU A 31 -9.52 5.40 3.39
N PRO A 32 -8.89 4.81 2.36
CA PRO A 32 -8.04 5.58 1.45
C PRO A 32 -8.72 6.78 0.79
N ILE A 33 -10.05 6.75 0.61
CA ILE A 33 -10.78 7.86 0.02
C ILE A 33 -10.63 9.14 0.84
N TYR A 34 -10.49 9.01 2.15
CA TYR A 34 -10.43 10.15 3.08
C TYR A 34 -9.02 10.61 3.41
N MET A 35 -8.01 9.81 3.08
CA MET A 35 -6.63 10.10 3.42
C MET A 35 -6.12 11.31 2.65
N ARG A 36 -5.38 12.18 3.32
CA ARG A 36 -4.82 13.42 2.75
C ARG A 36 -3.37 13.59 3.18
N ARG A 37 -2.63 14.32 2.38
CA ARG A 37 -1.26 14.73 2.72
C ARG A 37 -1.25 15.36 4.13
N GLY A 38 -0.30 14.93 4.94
CA GLY A 38 -0.13 15.43 6.30
C GLY A 38 -0.88 14.64 7.36
N ASP A 39 -1.79 13.75 6.96
CA ASP A 39 -2.47 12.88 7.92
C ASP A 39 -1.50 11.85 8.49
N THR A 40 -1.82 11.33 9.67
CA THR A 40 -1.03 10.28 10.33
C THR A 40 -1.58 8.92 9.96
N LEU A 41 -0.67 8.00 9.63
CA LEU A 41 -1.00 6.62 9.33
C LEU A 41 -0.29 5.71 10.32
N THR A 42 -1.05 4.91 11.06
CA THR A 42 -0.50 3.87 11.94
C THR A 42 -0.64 2.53 11.23
N ILE A 43 0.48 1.82 11.10
CA ILE A 43 0.55 0.57 10.39
C ILE A 43 0.85 -0.56 11.36
N TYR A 44 -0.04 -1.55 11.41
CA TYR A 44 0.13 -2.76 12.22
C TYR A 44 0.61 -3.91 11.34
N ARG A 45 1.43 -4.79 11.91
CA ARG A 45 1.77 -6.05 11.26
C ARG A 45 0.55 -6.95 11.25
N GLU A 46 0.11 -7.38 10.08
CA GLU A 46 -0.97 -8.35 9.97
C GLU A 46 -0.48 -9.73 10.40
N THR A 47 -1.19 -10.34 11.36
CA THR A 47 -0.87 -11.67 11.86
C THR A 47 -2.11 -12.56 11.78
N PRO A 48 -1.94 -13.90 11.67
CA PRO A 48 -3.07 -14.82 11.53
C PRO A 48 -4.04 -14.81 12.72
N ASP A 49 -3.55 -14.51 13.92
CA ASP A 49 -4.37 -14.52 15.13
C ASP A 49 -4.93 -13.13 15.47
N SER A 50 -4.66 -12.15 14.67
CA SER A 50 -5.10 -10.75 14.87
C SER A 50 -4.64 -10.13 16.18
N LYS A 51 -3.69 -10.74 16.88
CA LYS A 51 -3.12 -10.20 18.12
C LYS A 51 -1.87 -9.42 17.80
N GLU A 52 -2.06 -8.22 17.32
CA GLU A 52 -0.97 -7.43 16.84
C GLU A 52 -0.37 -6.56 17.94
N THR A 53 0.93 -6.69 18.14
CA THR A 53 1.69 -5.89 19.09
C THR A 53 2.70 -4.97 18.43
N ASN A 54 3.02 -5.20 17.15
CA ASN A 54 3.98 -4.37 16.41
C ASN A 54 3.26 -3.38 15.54
N SER A 55 3.59 -2.11 15.71
CA SER A 55 3.07 -1.05 14.87
C SER A 55 4.07 0.09 14.80
N PHE A 56 3.89 0.95 13.83
CA PHE A 56 4.60 2.23 13.77
C PHE A 56 3.70 3.26 13.10
N SER A 57 4.00 4.52 13.30
CA SER A 57 3.25 5.61 12.70
C SER A 57 4.13 6.40 11.74
N CYS A 58 3.53 6.90 10.69
CA CYS A 58 4.20 7.74 9.70
C CYS A 58 3.23 8.82 9.21
N ILE A 59 3.78 9.76 8.47
CA ILE A 59 2.98 10.84 7.87
C ILE A 59 2.70 10.48 6.42
N ILE A 60 1.46 10.65 5.98
CA ILE A 60 1.08 10.48 4.58
C ILE A 60 1.66 11.65 3.80
N GLU A 61 2.55 11.35 2.84
CA GLU A 61 3.15 12.38 1.99
C GLU A 61 2.29 12.67 0.78
N ASP A 62 1.61 11.66 0.24
CA ASP A 62 0.70 11.83 -0.88
C ASP A 62 -0.18 10.58 -1.04
N VAL A 63 -1.27 10.71 -1.79
CA VAL A 63 -2.14 9.60 -2.17
C VAL A 63 -2.28 9.68 -3.69
N LEU A 64 -1.59 8.80 -4.40
CA LEU A 64 -1.54 8.80 -5.87
C LEU A 64 -2.52 7.80 -6.43
N ARG A 65 -3.35 8.22 -7.37
CA ARG A 65 -4.41 7.40 -7.93
C ARG A 65 -4.05 6.86 -9.30
N PHE A 66 -4.39 5.59 -9.53
CA PHE A 66 -4.21 4.91 -10.81
C PHE A 66 -5.44 4.04 -11.10
N GLU A 67 -5.60 3.62 -12.34
CA GLU A 67 -6.67 2.70 -12.71
C GLU A 67 -6.39 1.29 -12.22
N THR A 68 -5.13 0.85 -12.29
CA THR A 68 -4.68 -0.48 -11.88
C THR A 68 -3.32 -0.39 -11.20
N PHE A 69 -2.97 -1.44 -10.45
CA PHE A 69 -1.62 -1.54 -9.87
C PHE A 69 -0.54 -1.65 -10.95
N GLU A 70 -0.85 -2.29 -12.08
CA GLU A 70 0.09 -2.35 -13.20
C GLU A 70 0.50 -0.95 -13.64
N GLU A 71 -0.46 -0.06 -13.80
CA GLU A 71 -0.20 1.34 -14.19
C GLU A 71 0.71 2.03 -13.17
N SER A 72 0.44 1.81 -11.88
CA SER A 72 1.27 2.41 -10.82
C SER A 72 2.71 1.94 -10.89
N MET A 73 2.92 0.65 -11.18
CA MET A 73 4.27 0.07 -11.27
C MET A 73 5.03 0.50 -12.51
N LYS A 74 4.32 0.94 -13.55
CA LYS A 74 4.94 1.52 -14.75
C LYS A 74 5.31 3.00 -14.56
N THR A 75 4.73 3.64 -13.57
CA THR A 75 4.88 5.09 -13.34
C THR A 75 5.85 5.41 -12.20
N LEU A 76 5.78 4.63 -11.12
CA LEU A 76 6.59 4.84 -9.91
C LEU A 76 7.69 3.78 -9.83
N PRO A 77 8.78 4.04 -9.07
CA PRO A 77 9.86 3.05 -8.91
C PRO A 77 9.36 1.75 -8.31
N LEU A 78 9.50 0.66 -9.05
CA LEU A 78 9.00 -0.66 -8.64
C LEU A 78 9.58 -1.11 -7.31
N ASP A 79 10.87 -0.89 -7.08
CA ASP A 79 11.55 -1.31 -5.85
C ASP A 79 11.10 -0.53 -4.61
N GLN A 80 10.45 0.61 -4.79
CA GLN A 80 9.85 1.38 -3.69
C GLN A 80 8.39 1.01 -3.45
N ILE A 81 7.77 0.34 -4.42
CA ILE A 81 6.41 -0.20 -4.26
C ILE A 81 6.47 -1.61 -3.66
N LEU A 82 7.28 -2.47 -4.24
CA LEU A 82 7.45 -3.87 -3.83
C LEU A 82 8.95 -4.21 -3.79
N PRO A 83 9.64 -3.83 -2.71
CA PRO A 83 11.09 -4.12 -2.59
C PRO A 83 11.40 -5.60 -2.78
N GLY A 84 12.42 -5.88 -3.58
CA GLY A 84 12.85 -7.25 -3.88
C GLY A 84 12.19 -7.89 -5.08
N ILE A 85 11.15 -7.27 -5.61
CA ILE A 85 10.47 -7.76 -6.82
C ILE A 85 11.22 -7.24 -8.03
N LYS A 86 11.50 -8.13 -8.99
CA LYS A 86 12.41 -7.83 -10.11
C LYS A 86 11.70 -7.41 -11.39
N SER A 87 10.40 -7.64 -11.49
CA SER A 87 9.65 -7.31 -12.70
C SER A 87 8.24 -6.87 -12.37
N ILE A 88 7.67 -6.06 -13.26
CA ILE A 88 6.26 -5.65 -13.15
C ILE A 88 5.35 -6.87 -13.23
N SER A 89 5.72 -7.88 -14.02
CA SER A 89 4.95 -9.12 -14.12
C SER A 89 4.81 -9.83 -12.78
N GLU A 90 5.88 -9.89 -11.98
CA GLU A 90 5.80 -10.45 -10.63
C GLU A 90 4.92 -9.60 -9.73
N GLY A 91 5.04 -8.28 -9.84
CA GLY A 91 4.23 -7.35 -9.06
C GLY A 91 2.74 -7.48 -9.35
N ILE A 92 2.39 -7.65 -10.62
CA ILE A 92 1.00 -7.87 -11.03
C ILE A 92 0.43 -9.11 -10.32
N LYS A 93 1.17 -10.20 -10.30
CA LYS A 93 0.73 -11.44 -9.64
C LYS A 93 0.51 -11.23 -8.14
N ILE A 94 1.39 -10.48 -7.49
CA ILE A 94 1.25 -10.19 -6.06
C ILE A 94 -0.04 -9.42 -5.81
N TYR A 95 -0.28 -8.33 -6.54
CA TYR A 95 -1.47 -7.52 -6.33
C TYR A 95 -2.76 -8.26 -6.71
N GLU A 96 -2.71 -9.15 -7.70
CA GLU A 96 -3.89 -9.95 -8.06
C GLU A 96 -4.31 -10.93 -6.97
N THR A 97 -3.42 -11.27 -6.04
CA THR A 97 -3.82 -12.07 -4.86
C THR A 97 -4.72 -11.27 -3.92
N PHE A 98 -4.68 -9.94 -3.97
CA PHE A 98 -5.51 -9.07 -3.14
C PHE A 98 -6.76 -8.58 -3.88
N ALA A 99 -6.63 -8.28 -5.18
CA ALA A 99 -7.74 -7.74 -5.96
C ALA A 99 -7.58 -8.08 -7.43
N LYS A 100 -8.60 -8.69 -8.03
CA LYS A 100 -8.63 -8.97 -9.46
C LYS A 100 -8.59 -7.67 -10.26
N VAL A 101 -8.09 -7.73 -11.50
CA VAL A 101 -8.02 -6.55 -12.37
C VAL A 101 -9.38 -5.89 -12.56
N THR A 102 -10.45 -6.67 -12.66
CA THR A 102 -11.82 -6.12 -12.78
C THR A 102 -12.21 -5.30 -11.56
N THR A 103 -11.85 -5.75 -10.36
CA THR A 103 -12.10 -5.02 -9.12
C THR A 103 -11.26 -3.74 -9.06
N GLN A 104 -10.00 -3.83 -9.48
CA GLN A 104 -9.13 -2.65 -9.57
C GLN A 104 -9.74 -1.59 -10.46
N LYS A 105 -10.22 -1.97 -11.64
CA LYS A 105 -10.84 -1.03 -12.59
C LYS A 105 -12.15 -0.46 -12.08
N GLN A 106 -12.89 -1.24 -11.29
CA GLN A 106 -14.17 -0.79 -10.74
C GLN A 106 -13.99 0.36 -9.73
N PHE A 107 -13.01 0.24 -8.82
CA PHE A 107 -12.81 1.22 -7.75
C PHE A 107 -11.64 2.16 -8.00
N GLY A 108 -10.74 1.78 -8.89
CA GLY A 108 -9.42 2.40 -8.98
C GLY A 108 -8.52 1.91 -7.85
N VAL A 109 -7.26 2.26 -7.93
CA VAL A 109 -6.28 1.95 -6.89
C VAL A 109 -5.59 3.23 -6.47
N CYS A 110 -4.95 3.19 -5.31
CA CYS A 110 -4.09 4.28 -4.87
C CYS A 110 -2.81 3.73 -4.29
N LEU A 111 -1.75 4.51 -4.42
CA LEU A 111 -0.47 4.28 -3.77
C LEU A 111 -0.34 5.37 -2.70
N ILE A 112 -0.33 4.94 -1.44
CA ILE A 112 -0.18 5.84 -0.30
C ILE A 112 1.31 6.01 -0.08
N GLN A 113 1.81 7.20 -0.32
CA GLN A 113 3.23 7.51 -0.16
C GLN A 113 3.51 7.90 1.30
N VAL A 114 4.49 7.25 1.87
CA VAL A 114 4.87 7.47 3.27
C VAL A 114 6.34 7.73 3.46
#